data_a5f53fcfd7ed3b0b91a9739583c5dc2f
#
_entry.id   a5f53fcfd7ed3b0b91a9739583c5dc2f
#
_cell.length_a   1.000
_cell.length_b   1.000
_cell.length_c   1.000
_cell.angle_alpha   90.00
_cell.angle_beta   90.00
_cell.angle_gamma   90.00
#
_symmetry.space_group_name_H-M   'P 1'
#
loop_
_entity.id
_entity.type
_entity.pdbx_description
1 polymer ?
#
loop_
_entity_poly.entity_id
_entity_poly.type
_entity_poly.pdbx_seq_one_letter_code
_entity_poly.pdbx_strand_id
1 'polypeptide(L)'
;SAERVPYLMRDLFDWLNETEEHPLIKSSVFHYEFEFIHPFSDGNGRTGRLWQTLILANWRPIFKNLPIENIVYKHRKEYYRAIAISGGADGCTPFIEFILGVIDETLAMEHDTPRTTRDKIIEQMSANPKITRNELAAILGLTSDGIKYHLQKLTAKGIITRKGSARSGYWTVAVDKFKDFAK
;
A
#
# COMPACT_ATOMS: atom_id res chain seq x y z
N SER A 1 -19.24 24.49 15.40
CA SER A 1 -18.95 25.83 14.85
C SER A 1 -17.52 25.83 14.31
N ALA A 2 -17.23 26.64 13.29
CA ALA A 2 -15.89 26.74 12.67
C ALA A 2 -14.79 27.07 13.69
N GLU A 3 -15.10 27.82 14.75
CA GLU A 3 -14.17 28.13 15.82
C GLU A 3 -13.66 26.94 16.62
N ARG A 4 -14.38 25.81 16.63
CA ARG A 4 -13.97 24.59 17.33
C ARG A 4 -13.07 23.70 16.50
N VAL A 5 -13.03 23.86 15.18
CA VAL A 5 -12.27 23.01 14.27
C VAL A 5 -10.78 22.91 14.64
N PRO A 6 -10.05 24.01 14.94
CA PRO A 6 -8.63 23.90 15.32
C PRO A 6 -8.40 23.07 16.59
N TYR A 7 -9.30 23.15 17.56
CA TYR A 7 -9.20 22.37 18.81
C TYR A 7 -9.46 20.88 18.55
N LEU A 8 -10.53 20.57 17.81
CA LEU A 8 -10.87 19.19 17.45
C LEU A 8 -9.76 18.53 16.61
N MET A 9 -9.17 19.28 15.69
CA MET A 9 -8.04 18.78 14.90
C MET A 9 -6.81 18.50 15.77
N ARG A 10 -6.50 19.39 16.72
CA ARG A 10 -5.41 19.16 17.67
C ARG A 10 -5.66 17.90 18.48
N ASP A 11 -6.85 17.77 19.08
CA ASP A 11 -7.21 16.62 19.90
C ASP A 11 -7.15 15.30 19.09
N LEU A 12 -7.54 15.33 17.79
CA LEU A 12 -7.42 14.20 16.89
C LEU A 12 -5.95 13.80 16.64
N PHE A 13 -5.05 14.76 16.44
CA PHE A 13 -3.64 14.50 16.26
C PHE A 13 -2.94 14.04 17.56
N ASP A 14 -3.32 14.60 18.70
CA ASP A 14 -2.82 14.17 19.99
C ASP A 14 -3.24 12.71 20.25
N TRP A 15 -4.51 12.37 20.03
CA TRP A 15 -4.98 10.98 20.07
C TRP A 15 -4.20 10.07 19.10
N LEU A 16 -3.97 10.52 17.85
CA LEU A 16 -3.21 9.74 16.86
C LEU A 16 -1.80 9.38 17.33
N ASN A 17 -1.15 10.29 18.07
CA ASN A 17 0.20 10.09 18.56
C ASN A 17 0.25 9.20 19.82
N GLU A 18 -0.76 9.29 20.68
CA GLU A 18 -0.79 8.63 21.98
C GLU A 18 -1.43 7.23 21.95
N THR A 19 -2.35 6.99 21.01
CA THR A 19 -3.10 5.72 20.98
C THR A 19 -2.23 4.52 20.65
N GLU A 20 -2.42 3.42 21.39
CA GLU A 20 -1.77 2.13 21.16
C GLU A 20 -2.62 1.19 20.28
N GLU A 21 -3.76 1.67 19.77
CA GLU A 21 -4.64 0.90 18.90
C GLU A 21 -3.93 0.36 17.67
N HIS A 22 -4.37 -0.81 17.19
CA HIS A 22 -3.80 -1.43 16.01
C HIS A 22 -3.90 -0.48 14.79
N PRO A 23 -2.84 -0.34 13.95
CA PRO A 23 -2.82 0.63 12.84
C PRO A 23 -4.01 0.57 11.89
N LEU A 24 -4.61 -0.59 11.65
CA LEU A 24 -5.84 -0.72 10.85
C LEU A 24 -7.01 0.01 11.51
N ILE A 25 -7.19 -0.15 12.82
CA ILE A 25 -8.25 0.53 13.59
C ILE A 25 -7.94 2.02 13.69
N LYS A 26 -6.72 2.35 14.13
CA LYS A 26 -6.22 3.72 14.27
C LYS A 26 -6.43 4.55 13.02
N SER A 27 -6.09 4.01 11.84
CA SER A 27 -6.25 4.70 10.57
C SER A 27 -7.72 4.90 10.18
N SER A 28 -8.58 3.94 10.51
CA SER A 28 -10.02 4.00 10.22
C SER A 28 -10.72 5.01 11.13
N VAL A 29 -10.40 5.02 12.42
CA VAL A 29 -10.92 6.00 13.38
C VAL A 29 -10.47 7.41 12.99
N PHE A 30 -9.17 7.60 12.68
CA PHE A 30 -8.67 8.90 12.25
C PHE A 30 -9.40 9.40 11.00
N HIS A 31 -9.62 8.54 10.01
CA HIS A 31 -10.34 8.91 8.80
C HIS A 31 -11.77 9.33 9.11
N TYR A 32 -12.50 8.56 9.94
CA TYR A 32 -13.87 8.88 10.33
C TYR A 32 -13.96 10.21 11.07
N GLU A 33 -13.12 10.43 12.09
CA GLU A 33 -13.10 11.66 12.89
C GLU A 33 -12.72 12.87 12.02
N PHE A 34 -11.78 12.71 11.09
CA PHE A 34 -11.43 13.76 10.15
C PHE A 34 -12.60 14.18 9.27
N GLU A 35 -13.39 13.21 8.76
CA GLU A 35 -14.62 13.48 8.01
C GLU A 35 -15.68 14.14 8.89
N PHE A 36 -15.81 13.73 10.13
CA PHE A 36 -16.77 14.29 11.08
C PHE A 36 -16.43 15.73 11.46
N ILE A 37 -15.17 16.05 11.74
CA ILE A 37 -14.68 17.41 12.03
C ILE A 37 -14.87 18.32 10.83
N HIS A 38 -14.66 17.80 9.63
CA HIS A 38 -14.84 18.48 8.36
C HIS A 38 -14.07 19.80 8.25
N PRO A 39 -12.72 19.80 8.40
CA PRO A 39 -11.95 21.03 8.57
C PRO A 39 -11.88 21.92 7.34
N PHE A 40 -12.13 21.40 6.15
CA PHE A 40 -12.04 22.16 4.89
C PHE A 40 -13.42 22.36 4.26
N SER A 41 -13.56 23.40 3.45
CA SER A 41 -14.76 23.64 2.65
C SER A 41 -14.95 22.60 1.54
N ASP A 42 -13.86 21.98 1.04
CA ASP A 42 -13.85 20.89 0.06
C ASP A 42 -12.62 20.00 0.26
N GLY A 43 -12.72 18.76 -0.18
CA GLY A 43 -11.60 17.83 -0.19
C GLY A 43 -11.37 17.05 1.09
N ASN A 44 -12.28 17.12 2.08
CA ASN A 44 -12.12 16.38 3.34
C ASN A 44 -11.94 14.88 3.09
N GLY A 45 -12.80 14.25 2.28
CA GLY A 45 -12.69 12.83 1.95
C GLY A 45 -11.36 12.44 1.30
N ARG A 46 -10.83 13.25 0.41
CA ARG A 46 -9.50 13.02 -0.20
C ARG A 46 -8.40 13.11 0.86
N THR A 47 -8.48 14.10 1.71
CA THR A 47 -7.49 14.31 2.77
C THR A 47 -7.57 13.22 3.84
N GLY A 48 -8.76 12.80 4.26
CA GLY A 48 -8.96 11.70 5.21
C GLY A 48 -8.37 10.39 4.69
N ARG A 49 -8.63 10.05 3.41
CA ARG A 49 -8.03 8.87 2.77
C ARG A 49 -6.51 8.95 2.64
N LEU A 50 -5.98 10.14 2.34
CA LEU A 50 -4.53 10.35 2.31
C LEU A 50 -3.89 10.11 3.68
N TRP A 51 -4.47 10.63 4.75
CA TRP A 51 -4.03 10.37 6.11
C TRP A 51 -4.12 8.88 6.48
N GLN A 52 -5.22 8.22 6.12
CA GLN A 52 -5.36 6.78 6.31
C GLN A 52 -4.23 6.01 5.63
N THR A 53 -3.96 6.32 4.36
CA THR A 53 -2.86 5.70 3.61
C THR A 53 -1.51 5.97 4.26
N LEU A 54 -1.26 7.18 4.76
CA LEU A 54 -0.01 7.55 5.44
C LEU A 54 0.19 6.76 6.74
N ILE A 55 -0.85 6.65 7.57
CA ILE A 55 -0.81 5.89 8.83
C ILE A 55 -0.51 4.41 8.54
N LEU A 56 -1.22 3.82 7.58
CA LEU A 56 -1.03 2.42 7.18
C LEU A 56 0.34 2.19 6.55
N ALA A 57 0.82 3.12 5.73
CA ALA A 57 2.13 3.02 5.06
C ALA A 57 3.32 3.12 6.04
N ASN A 58 3.16 3.84 7.14
CA ASN A 58 4.14 3.86 8.23
C ASN A 58 4.23 2.50 8.94
N TRP A 59 3.11 1.80 9.08
CA TRP A 59 3.09 0.47 9.66
C TRP A 59 3.60 -0.59 8.67
N ARG A 60 3.08 -0.60 7.42
CA ARG A 60 3.47 -1.56 6.38
C ARG A 60 3.62 -0.85 5.03
N PRO A 61 4.82 -0.85 4.42
CA PRO A 61 5.07 -0.14 3.16
C PRO A 61 4.18 -0.55 1.98
N ILE A 62 3.61 -1.76 2.00
CA ILE A 62 2.69 -2.25 0.95
C ILE A 62 1.50 -1.29 0.75
N PHE A 63 1.01 -0.66 1.82
CA PHE A 63 -0.13 0.24 1.74
C PHE A 63 0.11 1.51 0.92
N LYS A 64 1.37 1.84 0.59
CA LYS A 64 1.69 2.97 -0.32
C LYS A 64 1.17 2.75 -1.74
N ASN A 65 1.08 1.50 -2.16
CA ASN A 65 0.77 1.12 -3.54
C ASN A 65 -0.61 0.47 -3.68
N LEU A 66 -1.32 0.25 -2.58
CA LEU A 66 -2.66 -0.35 -2.62
C LEU A 66 -3.69 0.67 -3.10
N PRO A 67 -4.52 0.34 -4.11
CA PRO A 67 -5.51 1.23 -4.69
C PRO A 67 -6.77 1.36 -3.82
N ILE A 68 -6.61 1.60 -2.51
CA ILE A 68 -7.72 1.70 -1.53
C ILE A 68 -8.76 2.74 -1.99
N GLU A 69 -8.30 3.88 -2.52
CA GLU A 69 -9.19 4.93 -3.01
C GLU A 69 -10.11 4.46 -4.15
N ASN A 70 -9.58 3.63 -5.06
CA ASN A 70 -10.37 3.08 -6.16
C ASN A 70 -11.49 2.16 -5.65
N ILE A 71 -11.21 1.36 -4.61
CA ILE A 71 -12.20 0.46 -4.01
C ILE A 71 -13.24 1.26 -3.21
N VAL A 72 -12.82 2.27 -2.44
CA VAL A 72 -13.77 3.20 -1.79
C VAL A 72 -14.67 3.89 -2.82
N TYR A 73 -14.11 4.33 -3.95
CA TYR A 73 -14.91 4.92 -5.02
C TYR A 73 -15.91 3.94 -5.63
N LYS A 74 -15.51 2.68 -5.85
CA LYS A 74 -16.39 1.59 -6.34
C LYS A 74 -17.56 1.36 -5.38
N HIS A 75 -17.31 1.40 -4.07
CA HIS A 75 -18.31 1.22 -3.01
C HIS A 75 -18.77 2.56 -2.38
N ARG A 76 -18.88 3.61 -3.20
CA ARG A 76 -19.17 4.97 -2.71
C ARG A 76 -20.48 5.08 -1.93
N LYS A 77 -21.51 4.32 -2.30
CA LYS A 77 -22.80 4.35 -1.60
C LYS A 77 -22.68 3.78 -0.19
N GLU A 78 -21.98 2.66 -0.06
CA GLU A 78 -21.70 1.97 1.20
C GLU A 78 -20.80 2.83 2.09
N TYR A 79 -19.82 3.53 1.53
CA TYR A 79 -18.97 4.49 2.22
C TYR A 79 -19.79 5.59 2.91
N TYR A 80 -20.66 6.28 2.17
CA TYR A 80 -21.49 7.32 2.75
C TYR A 80 -22.53 6.77 3.73
N ARG A 81 -23.04 5.57 3.49
CA ARG A 81 -23.91 4.89 4.45
C ARG A 81 -23.18 4.58 5.76
N ALA A 82 -21.96 4.05 5.68
CA ALA A 82 -21.16 3.73 6.85
C ALA A 82 -20.88 4.99 7.70
N ILE A 83 -20.53 6.12 7.05
CA ILE A 83 -20.40 7.41 7.75
C ILE A 83 -21.70 7.81 8.42
N ALA A 84 -22.83 7.74 7.70
CA ALA A 84 -24.12 8.23 8.19
C ALA A 84 -24.65 7.44 9.39
N ILE A 85 -24.41 6.12 9.46
CA ILE A 85 -24.85 5.27 10.57
C ILE A 85 -23.85 5.23 11.73
N SER A 86 -22.61 5.68 11.50
CA SER A 86 -21.62 5.84 12.55
C SER A 86 -21.95 7.07 13.42
N GLY A 87 -21.47 7.07 14.67
CA GLY A 87 -21.80 8.12 15.64
C GLY A 87 -23.09 7.87 16.44
N GLY A 88 -23.79 6.75 16.18
CA GLY A 88 -24.87 6.23 17.02
C GLY A 88 -24.36 5.47 18.25
N ALA A 89 -25.16 4.54 18.74
CA ALA A 89 -24.82 3.70 19.90
C ALA A 89 -23.53 2.89 19.73
N ASP A 90 -23.22 2.47 18.49
CA ASP A 90 -22.04 1.68 18.12
C ASP A 90 -20.81 2.53 17.77
N GLY A 91 -20.87 3.83 17.98
CA GLY A 91 -19.79 4.77 17.64
C GLY A 91 -19.39 4.70 16.16
N CYS A 92 -18.09 4.68 15.85
CA CYS A 92 -17.58 4.59 14.47
C CYS A 92 -17.36 3.14 13.98
N THR A 93 -17.84 2.14 14.71
CA THR A 93 -17.69 0.71 14.34
C THR A 93 -18.16 0.39 12.93
N PRO A 94 -19.34 0.84 12.45
CA PRO A 94 -19.77 0.56 11.08
C PRO A 94 -18.81 1.09 10.02
N PHE A 95 -18.19 2.25 10.26
CA PHE A 95 -17.20 2.80 9.35
C PHE A 95 -15.89 2.01 9.38
N ILE A 96 -15.44 1.59 10.56
CA ILE A 96 -14.24 0.74 10.71
C ILE A 96 -14.43 -0.56 9.94
N GLU A 97 -15.56 -1.25 10.12
CA GLU A 97 -15.87 -2.51 9.43
C GLU A 97 -15.89 -2.33 7.91
N PHE A 98 -16.49 -1.25 7.42
CA PHE A 98 -16.47 -0.92 5.99
C PHE A 98 -15.03 -0.76 5.48
N ILE A 99 -14.20 0.01 6.16
CA ILE A 99 -12.81 0.25 5.75
C ILE A 99 -11.97 -1.04 5.80
N LEU A 100 -12.15 -1.87 6.81
CA LEU A 100 -11.48 -3.17 6.89
C LEU A 100 -11.86 -4.07 5.71
N GLY A 101 -13.14 -4.09 5.33
CA GLY A 101 -13.61 -4.81 4.15
C GLY A 101 -12.99 -4.29 2.84
N VAL A 102 -12.85 -2.96 2.69
CA VAL A 102 -12.16 -2.34 1.55
C VAL A 102 -10.68 -2.75 1.50
N ILE A 103 -10.00 -2.74 2.64
CA ILE A 103 -8.59 -3.16 2.73
C ILE A 103 -8.45 -4.64 2.35
N ASP A 104 -9.32 -5.51 2.86
CA ASP A 104 -9.31 -6.94 2.55
C ASP A 104 -9.54 -7.20 1.06
N GLU A 105 -10.56 -6.56 0.45
CA GLU A 105 -10.81 -6.63 -1.00
C GLU A 105 -9.58 -6.16 -1.80
N THR A 106 -8.94 -5.08 -1.36
CA THR A 106 -7.76 -4.53 -2.04
C THR A 106 -6.58 -5.49 -2.00
N LEU A 107 -6.34 -6.11 -0.84
CA LEU A 107 -5.28 -7.10 -0.66
C LEU A 107 -5.56 -8.37 -1.48
N ALA A 108 -6.80 -8.84 -1.53
CA ALA A 108 -7.20 -9.98 -2.36
C ALA A 108 -6.93 -9.70 -3.85
N MET A 109 -7.28 -8.51 -4.35
CA MET A 109 -7.01 -8.12 -5.73
C MET A 109 -5.50 -8.08 -6.07
N GLU A 110 -4.66 -7.61 -5.14
CA GLU A 110 -3.20 -7.64 -5.32
C GLU A 110 -2.67 -9.07 -5.40
N HIS A 111 -3.23 -10.01 -4.63
CA HIS A 111 -2.88 -11.42 -4.69
C HIS A 111 -3.28 -12.07 -6.03
N ASP A 112 -4.43 -11.67 -6.59
CA ASP A 112 -4.95 -12.19 -7.85
C ASP A 112 -4.35 -11.50 -9.09
N THR A 113 -3.64 -10.37 -8.92
CA THR A 113 -2.97 -9.71 -10.04
C THR A 113 -1.84 -10.59 -10.57
N PRO A 114 -1.86 -11.00 -11.86
CA PRO A 114 -0.79 -11.81 -12.42
C PRO A 114 0.55 -11.11 -12.26
N ARG A 115 1.44 -11.70 -11.46
CA ARG A 115 2.80 -11.16 -11.27
C ARG A 115 3.48 -11.04 -12.63
N THR A 116 4.01 -9.87 -12.93
CA THR A 116 4.76 -9.67 -14.17
C THR A 116 6.00 -10.56 -14.20
N THR A 117 6.51 -10.87 -15.38
CA THR A 117 7.77 -11.60 -15.53
C THR A 117 8.91 -10.95 -14.72
N ARG A 118 8.89 -9.63 -14.63
CA ARG A 118 9.83 -8.85 -13.83
C ARG A 118 9.72 -9.19 -12.33
N ASP A 119 8.51 -9.21 -11.79
CA ASP A 119 8.27 -9.46 -10.36
C ASP A 119 8.68 -10.89 -9.99
N LYS A 120 8.36 -11.86 -10.86
CA LYS A 120 8.79 -13.25 -10.71
C LYS A 120 10.32 -13.39 -10.71
N ILE A 121 11.03 -12.66 -11.59
CA ILE A 121 12.50 -12.66 -11.63
C ILE A 121 13.07 -12.12 -10.32
N ILE A 122 12.54 -11.01 -9.83
CA ILE A 122 13.00 -10.37 -8.59
C ILE A 122 12.76 -11.28 -7.39
N GLU A 123 11.61 -11.92 -7.31
CA GLU A 123 11.26 -12.88 -6.26
C GLU A 123 12.26 -14.04 -6.23
N GLN A 124 12.54 -14.66 -7.38
CA GLN A 124 13.51 -15.76 -7.49
C GLN A 124 14.93 -15.32 -7.11
N MET A 125 15.35 -14.11 -7.49
CA MET A 125 16.65 -13.56 -7.11
C MET A 125 16.75 -13.23 -5.62
N SER A 126 15.66 -12.80 -5.00
CA SER A 126 15.60 -12.53 -3.56
C SER A 126 15.66 -13.83 -2.75
N ALA A 127 15.01 -14.89 -3.23
CA ALA A 127 15.05 -16.22 -2.61
C ALA A 127 16.40 -16.91 -2.81
N ASN A 128 16.99 -16.79 -4.01
CA ASN A 128 18.29 -17.35 -4.35
C ASN A 128 19.18 -16.31 -5.06
N PRO A 129 20.00 -15.53 -4.31
CA PRO A 129 20.87 -14.52 -4.90
C PRO A 129 21.92 -15.07 -5.89
N LYS A 130 22.20 -16.36 -5.88
CA LYS A 130 23.14 -17.00 -6.81
C LYS A 130 22.48 -17.58 -8.05
N ILE A 131 21.16 -17.44 -8.19
CA ILE A 131 20.40 -17.99 -9.32
C ILE A 131 20.98 -17.56 -10.66
N THR A 132 21.14 -18.52 -11.56
CA THR A 132 21.67 -18.30 -12.90
C THR A 132 20.56 -17.91 -13.88
N ARG A 133 20.96 -17.34 -15.02
CA ARG A 133 20.03 -17.03 -16.12
C ARG A 133 19.28 -18.26 -16.62
N ASN A 134 19.96 -19.40 -16.71
CA ASN A 134 19.37 -20.64 -17.22
C ASN A 134 18.36 -21.24 -16.22
N GLU A 135 18.65 -21.17 -14.92
CA GLU A 135 17.70 -21.58 -13.88
C GLU A 135 16.47 -20.68 -13.87
N LEU A 136 16.64 -19.36 -13.99
CA LEU A 136 15.49 -18.44 -14.14
C LEU A 136 14.66 -18.78 -15.38
N ALA A 137 15.29 -19.07 -16.51
CA ALA A 137 14.61 -19.44 -17.74
C ALA A 137 13.79 -20.72 -17.55
N ALA A 138 14.35 -21.73 -16.90
CA ALA A 138 13.68 -23.00 -16.61
C ALA A 138 12.50 -22.82 -15.65
N ILE A 139 12.69 -22.07 -14.55
CA ILE A 139 11.65 -21.86 -13.53
C ILE A 139 10.48 -21.06 -14.09
N LEU A 140 10.76 -20.05 -14.92
CA LEU A 140 9.73 -19.13 -15.43
C LEU A 140 9.13 -19.55 -16.77
N GLY A 141 9.60 -20.65 -17.37
CA GLY A 141 9.15 -21.13 -18.68
C GLY A 141 9.49 -20.15 -19.82
N LEU A 142 10.62 -19.45 -19.73
CA LEU A 142 11.05 -18.44 -20.70
C LEU A 142 12.35 -18.87 -21.40
N THR A 143 12.64 -18.23 -22.53
CA THR A 143 13.94 -18.40 -23.19
C THR A 143 15.05 -17.68 -22.41
N SER A 144 16.29 -18.22 -22.50
CA SER A 144 17.46 -17.60 -21.89
C SER A 144 17.68 -16.14 -22.39
N ASP A 145 17.37 -15.86 -23.64
CA ASP A 145 17.47 -14.50 -24.20
C ASP A 145 16.35 -13.59 -23.71
N GLY A 146 15.14 -14.11 -23.48
CA GLY A 146 14.05 -13.38 -22.83
C GLY A 146 14.44 -12.95 -21.40
N ILE A 147 15.04 -13.87 -20.62
CA ILE A 147 15.57 -13.54 -19.30
C ILE A 147 16.69 -12.50 -19.40
N LYS A 148 17.64 -12.65 -20.34
CA LYS A 148 18.72 -11.67 -20.56
C LYS A 148 18.18 -10.26 -20.77
N TYR A 149 17.16 -10.12 -21.61
CA TYR A 149 16.49 -8.84 -21.85
C TYR A 149 15.92 -8.21 -20.56
N HIS A 150 15.20 -9.01 -19.75
CA HIS A 150 14.67 -8.53 -18.47
C HIS A 150 15.78 -8.14 -17.48
N LEU A 151 16.84 -8.96 -17.38
CA LEU A 151 17.99 -8.66 -16.52
C LEU A 151 18.68 -7.36 -16.92
N GLN A 152 18.90 -7.14 -18.21
CA GLN A 152 19.49 -5.90 -18.71
C GLN A 152 18.63 -4.68 -18.35
N LYS A 153 17.30 -4.75 -18.54
CA LYS A 153 16.38 -3.68 -18.15
C LYS A 153 16.38 -3.41 -16.65
N LEU A 154 16.37 -4.46 -15.83
CA LEU A 154 16.40 -4.33 -14.38
C LEU A 154 17.72 -3.73 -13.88
N THR A 155 18.85 -4.13 -14.48
CA THR A 155 20.17 -3.59 -14.16
C THR A 155 20.29 -2.13 -14.58
N ALA A 156 19.84 -1.77 -15.80
CA ALA A 156 19.86 -0.40 -16.30
C ALA A 156 19.03 0.54 -15.40
N LYS A 157 17.94 0.05 -14.83
CA LYS A 157 17.12 0.79 -13.86
C LYS A 157 17.69 0.77 -12.43
N GLY A 158 18.81 0.08 -12.19
CA GLY A 158 19.43 -0.07 -10.88
C GLY A 158 18.58 -0.84 -9.87
N ILE A 159 17.60 -1.64 -10.33
CA ILE A 159 16.73 -2.47 -9.48
C ILE A 159 17.48 -3.70 -9.00
N ILE A 160 18.31 -4.27 -9.88
CA ILE A 160 19.21 -5.37 -9.54
C ILE A 160 20.65 -4.98 -9.86
N THR A 161 21.58 -5.50 -9.08
CA THR A 161 23.02 -5.34 -9.34
C THR A 161 23.69 -6.68 -9.14
N ARG A 162 24.63 -7.02 -10.03
CA ARG A 162 25.47 -8.22 -9.86
C ARG A 162 26.75 -7.85 -9.15
N LYS A 163 27.07 -8.54 -8.07
CA LYS A 163 28.32 -8.39 -7.32
C LYS A 163 29.19 -9.64 -7.50
N GLY A 164 30.50 -9.45 -7.63
CA GLY A 164 31.48 -10.54 -7.76
C GLY A 164 31.73 -10.96 -9.21
N SER A 165 32.42 -12.10 -9.39
CA SER A 165 32.85 -12.62 -10.69
C SER A 165 31.70 -13.29 -11.47
N ALA A 166 31.96 -13.62 -12.76
CA ALA A 166 30.98 -14.34 -13.58
C ALA A 166 30.65 -15.74 -13.03
N ARG A 167 31.59 -16.39 -12.32
CA ARG A 167 31.42 -17.75 -11.79
C ARG A 167 30.90 -17.81 -10.35
N SER A 168 31.26 -16.85 -9.50
CA SER A 168 30.91 -16.82 -8.05
C SER A 168 30.11 -15.61 -7.63
N GLY A 169 29.67 -14.80 -8.58
CA GLY A 169 28.91 -13.59 -8.30
C GLY A 169 27.46 -13.90 -7.88
N TYR A 170 26.87 -12.92 -7.19
CA TYR A 170 25.49 -12.99 -6.74
C TYR A 170 24.73 -11.70 -7.09
N TRP A 171 23.42 -11.80 -7.12
CA TRP A 171 22.53 -10.68 -7.36
C TRP A 171 22.15 -9.98 -6.06
N THR A 172 22.09 -8.67 -6.09
CA THR A 172 21.49 -7.86 -5.04
C THR A 172 20.30 -7.12 -5.61
N VAL A 173 19.18 -7.13 -4.90
CA VAL A 173 17.98 -6.42 -5.25
C VAL A 173 17.91 -5.13 -4.41
N ALA A 174 17.74 -3.97 -5.05
CA ALA A 174 17.59 -2.69 -4.36
C ALA A 174 16.15 -2.57 -3.84
N VAL A 175 15.95 -2.87 -2.57
CA VAL A 175 14.64 -2.88 -1.90
C VAL A 175 13.95 -1.51 -1.97
N ASP A 176 14.72 -0.40 -2.00
CA ASP A 176 14.17 0.95 -2.01
C ASP A 176 13.73 1.47 -3.39
N LYS A 177 14.13 0.83 -4.48
CA LYS A 177 13.77 1.28 -5.84
C LYS A 177 12.51 0.62 -6.41
N PHE A 178 11.82 -0.20 -5.62
CA PHE A 178 10.47 -0.68 -5.96
C PHE A 178 9.43 0.44 -5.96
N LYS A 179 9.75 1.60 -5.37
CA LYS A 179 8.81 2.71 -5.13
C LYS A 179 8.58 3.63 -6.34
N ASP A 180 9.41 3.56 -7.39
CA ASP A 180 9.41 4.58 -8.46
C ASP A 180 8.67 4.18 -9.74
N PHE A 181 7.88 3.09 -9.75
CA PHE A 181 7.26 2.58 -10.99
C PHE A 181 5.73 2.52 -10.99
N ALA A 182 5.07 3.26 -10.10
CA ALA A 182 3.65 3.59 -10.19
C ALA A 182 3.47 5.00 -10.76
N LYS A 183 4.06 5.27 -11.93
CA LYS A 183 3.71 6.40 -12.80
C LYS A 183 3.35 5.88 -14.17
#